data_7ce34783100fb05a1d28d63f31acfe11
#
_entry.id   7ce34783100fb05a1d28d63f31acfe11
#
_cell.length_a   1.000
_cell.length_b   1.000
_cell.length_c   1.000
_cell.angle_alpha   90.00
_cell.angle_beta   90.00
_cell.angle_gamma   90.00
#
_symmetry.space_group_name_H-M   'P 1'
#
loop_
_entity.id
_entity.type
_entity.pdbx_description
1 polymer ?
#
loop_
_entity_poly.entity_id
_entity_poly.type
_entity_poly.pdbx_seq_one_letter_code
_entity_poly.pdbx_strand_id
1 'polypeptide(L)'
;MPRYILLSTLTTEGRKTVKQNPNRIKEVDDEIEKMGIKILKQYATLGPFDFINIVEAPNNDAISKLSIELTSRGTIQIKTLQAIDIDSFVEYLKKND
;
A
#
# COMPACT_ATOMS: atom_id res chain seq x y z
N MET A 1 -14.27 -4.01 -4.62
CA MET A 1 -13.26 -4.53 -3.69
C MET A 1 -12.92 -3.48 -2.64
N PRO A 2 -12.64 -3.89 -1.41
CA PRO A 2 -12.20 -2.96 -0.38
C PRO A 2 -10.94 -2.20 -0.78
N ARG A 3 -10.83 -0.97 -0.31
CA ARG A 3 -9.66 -0.13 -0.54
C ARG A 3 -8.80 -0.01 0.70
N TYR A 4 -7.52 0.14 0.47
CA TYR A 4 -6.53 0.29 1.53
C TYR A 4 -5.53 1.36 1.14
N ILE A 5 -4.99 2.02 2.16
CA ILE A 5 -3.90 2.97 1.98
C ILE A 5 -2.68 2.37 2.66
N LEU A 6 -1.61 2.21 1.89
CA LEU A 6 -0.34 1.68 2.38
C LEU A 6 0.62 2.84 2.56
N LEU A 7 1.03 3.07 3.79
CA LEU A 7 2.00 4.10 4.14
C LEU A 7 3.34 3.40 4.39
N SER A 8 4.29 3.62 3.50
CA SER A 8 5.52 2.85 3.47
C SER A 8 6.74 3.68 3.81
N THR A 9 7.65 3.08 4.58
CA THR A 9 8.93 3.69 4.94
C THR A 9 10.05 2.75 4.52
N LEU A 10 11.00 3.24 3.76
CA LEU A 10 12.17 2.46 3.36
C LEU A 10 13.13 2.33 4.54
N THR A 11 13.71 1.14 4.68
CA THR A 11 14.87 0.93 5.55
C THR A 11 16.11 1.47 4.85
N THR A 12 17.26 1.49 5.54
CA THR A 12 18.52 1.86 4.93
C THR A 12 18.83 1.00 3.70
N GLU A 13 18.58 -0.32 3.80
CA GLU A 13 18.78 -1.23 2.68
C GLU A 13 17.84 -0.92 1.52
N GLY A 14 16.58 -0.62 1.84
CA GLY A 14 15.61 -0.22 0.82
C GLY A 14 16.00 1.05 0.09
N ARG A 15 16.53 2.04 0.81
CA ARG A 15 17.02 3.29 0.21
C ARG A 15 18.17 3.05 -0.73
N LYS A 16 19.13 2.20 -0.33
CA LYS A 16 20.26 1.83 -1.19
C LYS A 16 19.77 1.15 -2.47
N THR A 17 18.83 0.22 -2.33
CA THR A 17 18.27 -0.50 -3.48
C THR A 17 17.59 0.45 -4.46
N VAL A 18 16.74 1.35 -3.98
CA VAL A 18 16.03 2.31 -4.83
C VAL A 18 16.99 3.29 -5.50
N LYS A 19 18.02 3.72 -4.77
CA LYS A 19 19.04 4.62 -5.34
C LYS A 19 19.81 3.95 -6.47
N GLN A 20 20.19 2.68 -6.30
CA GLN A 20 20.96 1.93 -7.30
C GLN A 20 20.10 1.50 -8.47
N ASN A 21 18.84 1.13 -8.22
CA ASN A 21 17.92 0.65 -9.23
C ASN A 21 16.52 1.21 -8.99
N PRO A 22 16.23 2.44 -9.45
CA PRO A 22 14.90 3.03 -9.27
C PRO A 22 13.76 2.20 -9.86
N ASN A 23 14.04 1.41 -10.90
CA ASN A 23 13.04 0.56 -11.52
C ASN A 23 12.55 -0.56 -10.59
N ARG A 24 13.25 -0.81 -9.49
CA ARG A 24 12.81 -1.79 -8.50
C ARG A 24 11.41 -1.47 -7.96
N ILE A 25 11.05 -0.18 -7.89
CA ILE A 25 9.71 0.25 -7.49
C ILE A 25 8.67 -0.36 -8.43
N LYS A 26 8.90 -0.28 -9.73
CA LYS A 26 7.98 -0.83 -10.74
C LYS A 26 7.96 -2.35 -10.74
N GLU A 27 9.09 -2.98 -10.48
CA GLU A 27 9.16 -4.45 -10.35
C GLU A 27 8.31 -4.94 -9.19
N VAL A 28 8.36 -4.25 -8.06
CA VAL A 28 7.53 -4.58 -6.89
C VAL A 28 6.05 -4.33 -7.19
N ASP A 29 5.72 -3.27 -7.92
CA ASP A 29 4.34 -3.01 -8.35
C ASP A 29 3.79 -4.21 -9.16
N ASP A 30 4.60 -4.75 -10.05
CA ASP A 30 4.21 -5.93 -10.84
C ASP A 30 3.96 -7.15 -9.95
N GLU A 31 4.79 -7.35 -8.92
CA GLU A 31 4.60 -8.43 -7.95
C GLU A 31 3.28 -8.26 -7.20
N ILE A 32 2.97 -7.04 -6.77
CA ILE A 32 1.72 -6.72 -6.07
C ILE A 32 0.51 -7.05 -6.96
N GLU A 33 0.56 -6.65 -8.21
CA GLU A 33 -0.51 -6.95 -9.17
C GLU A 33 -0.71 -8.45 -9.34
N LYS A 34 0.39 -9.22 -9.41
CA LYS A 34 0.34 -10.68 -9.52
C LYS A 34 -0.26 -11.35 -8.29
N MET A 35 -0.24 -10.69 -7.14
CA MET A 35 -0.89 -11.18 -5.94
C MET A 35 -2.40 -10.86 -5.90
N GLY A 36 -2.94 -10.29 -6.97
CA GLY A 36 -4.36 -9.97 -7.07
C GLY A 36 -4.76 -8.65 -6.43
N ILE A 37 -3.80 -7.78 -6.19
CA ILE A 37 -4.03 -6.47 -5.58
C ILE A 37 -3.83 -5.40 -6.65
N LYS A 38 -4.82 -4.53 -6.82
CA LYS A 38 -4.79 -3.50 -7.83
C LYS A 38 -4.29 -2.19 -7.24
N ILE A 39 -3.24 -1.63 -7.84
CA ILE A 39 -2.72 -0.32 -7.45
C ILE A 39 -3.50 0.75 -8.19
N LEU A 40 -4.22 1.59 -7.46
CA LEU A 40 -5.01 2.68 -8.03
C LEU A 40 -4.19 3.95 -8.19
N LYS A 41 -3.41 4.30 -7.16
CA LYS A 41 -2.54 5.49 -7.13
C LYS A 41 -1.31 5.18 -6.31
N GLN A 42 -0.20 5.80 -6.70
CA GLN A 42 1.07 5.64 -6.01
C GLN A 42 1.82 6.97 -6.03
N TYR A 43 2.34 7.37 -4.88
CA TYR A 43 3.07 8.63 -4.73
C TYR A 43 4.35 8.38 -3.96
N ALA A 44 5.44 9.02 -4.38
CA ALA A 44 6.61 9.21 -3.54
C ALA A 44 6.39 10.49 -2.73
N THR A 45 6.66 10.45 -1.42
CA THR A 45 6.37 11.55 -0.53
C THR A 45 7.58 11.98 0.26
N LEU A 46 7.53 13.22 0.77
CA LEU A 46 8.47 13.74 1.77
C LEU A 46 7.79 13.68 3.14
N GLY A 47 8.58 13.58 4.19
CA GLY A 47 8.06 13.54 5.56
C GLY A 47 8.18 12.16 6.17
N PRO A 48 7.21 11.76 7.02
CA PRO A 48 7.35 10.51 7.79
C PRO A 48 7.19 9.24 6.97
N PHE A 49 6.71 9.33 5.72
CA PHE A 49 6.57 8.18 4.83
C PHE A 49 7.28 8.46 3.52
N ASP A 50 7.79 7.41 2.89
CA ASP A 50 8.47 7.51 1.61
C ASP A 50 7.52 7.28 0.44
N PHE A 51 6.52 6.40 0.61
CA PHE A 51 5.52 6.13 -0.41
C PHE A 51 4.12 6.04 0.19
N ILE A 52 3.14 6.46 -0.60
CA ILE A 52 1.72 6.26 -0.30
C ILE A 52 1.11 5.55 -1.49
N ASN A 53 0.54 4.37 -1.25
CA ASN A 53 -0.15 3.60 -2.27
C ASN A 53 -1.62 3.46 -1.90
N ILE A 54 -2.50 3.73 -2.86
CA ILE A 54 -3.92 3.46 -2.72
C ILE A 54 -4.21 2.23 -3.56
N VAL A 55 -4.70 1.17 -2.91
CA VAL A 55 -4.88 -0.13 -3.56
C VAL A 55 -6.27 -0.69 -3.29
N GLU A 56 -6.67 -1.64 -4.14
CA GLU A 56 -7.84 -2.49 -3.92
C GLU A 56 -7.37 -3.93 -3.73
N ALA A 57 -7.95 -4.62 -2.74
CA ALA A 57 -7.67 -6.02 -2.48
C ALA A 57 -9.00 -6.74 -2.20
N PRO A 58 -9.07 -8.07 -2.41
CA PRO A 58 -10.30 -8.82 -2.18
C PRO A 58 -10.79 -8.75 -0.73
N ASN A 59 -9.86 -8.78 0.23
CA ASN A 59 -10.20 -8.84 1.65
C ASN A 59 -8.97 -8.51 2.50
N ASN A 60 -9.17 -8.47 3.82
CA ASN A 60 -8.10 -8.19 4.77
C ASN A 60 -7.01 -9.25 4.76
N ASP A 61 -7.35 -10.50 4.52
CA ASP A 61 -6.35 -11.58 4.47
C ASP A 61 -5.35 -11.34 3.34
N ALA A 62 -5.85 -10.96 2.17
CA ALA A 62 -5.00 -10.70 1.00
C ALA A 62 -4.04 -9.54 1.25
N ILE A 63 -4.54 -8.44 1.83
CA ILE A 63 -3.69 -7.27 2.10
C ILE A 63 -2.69 -7.55 3.22
N SER A 64 -3.07 -8.35 4.21
CA SER A 64 -2.17 -8.76 5.30
C SER A 64 -1.04 -9.65 4.76
N LYS A 65 -1.36 -10.57 3.87
CA LYS A 65 -0.36 -11.41 3.22
C LYS A 65 0.62 -10.57 2.41
N LEU A 66 0.14 -9.58 1.67
CA LEU A 66 1.00 -8.66 0.92
C LEU A 66 1.96 -7.93 1.87
N SER A 67 1.43 -7.41 2.98
CA SER A 67 2.22 -6.66 3.94
C SER A 67 3.36 -7.52 4.49
N ILE A 68 3.07 -8.75 4.89
CA ILE A 68 4.10 -9.67 5.41
C ILE A 68 5.11 -10.01 4.32
N GLU A 69 4.66 -10.29 3.11
CA GLU A 69 5.56 -10.62 2.00
C GLU A 69 6.55 -9.51 1.73
N LEU A 70 6.08 -8.26 1.65
CA LEU A 70 6.96 -7.13 1.34
C LEU A 70 7.86 -6.76 2.51
N THR A 71 7.33 -6.76 3.74
CA THR A 71 8.11 -6.36 4.92
C THR A 71 9.13 -7.42 5.34
N SER A 72 8.89 -8.68 5.01
CA SER A 72 9.84 -9.77 5.33
C SER A 72 11.17 -9.65 4.61
N ARG A 73 11.23 -8.84 3.55
CA ARG A 73 12.45 -8.65 2.75
C ARG A 73 13.46 -7.71 3.40
N GLY A 74 13.06 -6.99 4.45
CA GLY A 74 13.96 -6.11 5.18
C GLY A 74 14.23 -4.76 4.52
N THR A 75 13.53 -4.43 3.42
CA THR A 75 13.74 -3.17 2.68
C THR A 75 12.69 -2.12 2.95
N ILE A 76 11.55 -2.49 3.51
CA ILE A 76 10.43 -1.59 3.69
C ILE A 76 9.61 -1.96 4.93
N GLN A 77 9.01 -0.95 5.56
CA GLN A 77 8.00 -1.11 6.59
C GLN A 77 6.71 -0.51 6.08
N ILE A 78 5.56 -1.10 6.41
CA ILE A 78 4.27 -0.68 5.89
C ILE A 78 3.27 -0.53 7.04
N LYS A 79 2.56 0.60 7.05
CA LYS A 79 1.36 0.79 7.86
C LYS A 79 0.17 0.72 6.92
N THR A 80 -0.79 -0.14 7.22
CA THR A 80 -1.95 -0.38 6.37
C THR A 80 -3.18 0.22 7.01
N LEU A 81 -3.89 1.05 6.24
CA LEU A 81 -5.17 1.63 6.65
C LEU A 81 -6.26 1.10 5.74
N GLN A 82 -7.36 0.61 6.33
CA GLN A 82 -8.54 0.31 5.54
C GLN A 82 -9.27 1.62 5.26
N ALA A 83 -9.62 1.87 4.00
CA ALA A 83 -10.22 3.12 3.57
C ALA A 83 -11.69 2.89 3.18
N ILE A 84 -12.56 3.78 3.63
CA ILE A 84 -13.96 3.80 3.26
C ILE A 84 -14.17 5.04 2.39
N ASP A 85 -14.76 4.87 1.22
CA ASP A 85 -15.13 5.99 0.36
C ASP A 85 -16.01 6.97 1.13
N ILE A 86 -15.72 8.27 1.03
CA ILE A 86 -16.39 9.27 1.86
C ILE A 86 -17.88 9.34 1.59
N ASP A 87 -18.31 9.20 0.34
CA ASP A 87 -19.74 9.23 0.01
C ASP A 87 -20.47 8.04 0.63
N SER A 88 -19.86 6.86 0.58
CA SER A 88 -20.40 5.66 1.23
C SER A 88 -20.48 5.83 2.75
N PHE A 89 -19.45 6.43 3.33
CA PHE A 89 -19.43 6.69 4.77
C PHE A 89 -20.53 7.65 5.19
N VAL A 90 -20.71 8.73 4.44
CA VAL A 90 -21.77 9.70 4.70
C VAL A 90 -23.15 9.03 4.61
N GLU A 91 -23.39 8.20 3.59
CA GLU A 91 -24.65 7.48 3.45
C GLU A 91 -24.89 6.52 4.59
N TYR A 92 -23.85 5.82 5.03
CA TYR A 92 -23.95 4.93 6.19
C TYR A 92 -24.38 5.68 7.44
N LEU A 93 -23.77 6.84 7.71
CA LEU A 93 -24.13 7.67 8.86
C LEU A 93 -25.57 8.13 8.80
N LYS A 94 -26.05 8.52 7.64
CA LYS A 94 -27.46 8.94 7.46
C LYS A 94 -28.44 7.82 7.76
N LYS A 95 -28.10 6.58 7.41
CA LYS A 95 -28.98 5.42 7.59
C LYS A 95 -29.15 5.01 9.05
N ASN A 96 -28.25 5.41 9.91
CA ASN A 96 -28.22 4.99 11.32
C ASN A 96 -28.77 6.04 12.28
N ASP A 97 -29.39 7.08 11.76
CA ASP A 97 -30.05 8.10 12.57
C ASP A 97 -31.44 7.68 13.00
#